data_729f8c0037c4c16375ccfdf5cc28d099
#
_entry.id   729f8c0037c4c16375ccfdf5cc28d099
#
_cell.length_a   1.000
_cell.length_b   1.000
_cell.length_c   1.000
_cell.angle_alpha   90.00
_cell.angle_beta   90.00
_cell.angle_gamma   90.00
#
_symmetry.space_group_name_H-M   'P 1'
#
loop_
_entity.id
_entity.type
_entity.pdbx_description
1 polymer ?
#
loop_
_entity_poly.entity_id
_entity_poly.type
_entity_poly.pdbx_seq_one_letter_code
_entity_poly.pdbx_strand_id
1 'polypeptide(L)'
;MDRSINKAPLRTGAAFSLELDRDLVHVYGEPAFHYFLDIERARFIRSARPCVLLRVDLKDQHGIPARLPQTLSERLFLGIAKSVRDTDFIGWYEDERVAGVVLTEIAEKQPDESIRRTVDRMRRRFETLFPVTVSSRLDIRVNTIRDEGVRN
;
A
#
# COMPACT_ATOMS: atom_id res chain seq x y z
N MET A 1 16.71 22.15 -16.55
CA MET A 1 16.68 21.81 -16.39
C MET A 1 16.42 20.76 -16.19
N ASP A 2 16.68 20.40 -16.17
CA ASP A 2 16.74 19.48 -15.92
C ASP A 2 15.87 18.64 -15.46
N ARG A 3 14.92 18.94 -15.26
CA ARG A 3 13.99 18.24 -14.73
C ARG A 3 13.55 17.16 -15.48
N SER A 4 13.36 17.27 -16.67
CA SER A 4 12.99 16.17 -17.49
C SER A 4 13.99 15.06 -17.37
N ILE A 5 15.18 15.41 -17.15
CA ILE A 5 16.19 14.41 -16.90
C ILE A 5 15.87 13.60 -15.70
N ASN A 6 15.33 14.25 -14.71
CA ASN A 6 14.97 13.56 -13.50
C ASN A 6 13.88 12.56 -13.70
N LYS A 7 13.05 12.83 -14.68
CA LYS A 7 12.03 11.89 -14.89
C LYS A 7 12.49 10.67 -15.55
N ALA A 8 13.48 10.79 -16.41
CA ALA A 8 13.99 9.65 -17.11
C ALA A 8 14.36 8.51 -16.16
N PRO A 9 15.04 8.78 -15.06
CA PRO A 9 15.38 7.70 -14.17
C PRO A 9 14.22 7.18 -13.35
N LEU A 10 13.09 7.88 -13.38
CA LEU A 10 11.97 7.40 -12.61
C LEU A 10 11.43 6.13 -13.19
N ARG A 11 11.43 5.12 -12.39
CA ARG A 11 10.82 3.86 -12.74
C ARG A 11 9.60 3.70 -11.89
N THR A 12 8.68 2.82 -12.32
CA THR A 12 7.45 2.64 -11.62
C THR A 12 7.65 2.23 -10.17
N GLY A 13 8.70 1.48 -9.88
CA GLY A 13 8.93 1.04 -8.51
C GLY A 13 9.66 2.03 -7.64
N ALA A 14 10.01 3.21 -8.17
CA ALA A 14 10.74 4.19 -7.40
C ALA A 14 9.82 4.93 -6.44
N ALA A 15 10.42 5.49 -5.40
CA ALA A 15 9.69 6.34 -4.48
C ALA A 15 9.18 7.58 -5.20
N PHE A 16 8.02 8.06 -4.78
CA PHE A 16 7.47 9.28 -5.35
C PHE A 16 6.50 9.89 -4.34
N SER A 17 6.04 11.11 -4.64
CA SER A 17 5.09 11.80 -3.78
C SER A 17 3.81 12.05 -4.54
N LEU A 18 2.70 11.96 -3.84
CA LEU A 18 1.39 12.27 -4.36
C LEU A 18 0.86 13.52 -3.69
N GLU A 19 0.19 14.35 -4.47
CA GLU A 19 -0.45 15.52 -3.92
C GLU A 19 -1.89 15.18 -3.60
N LEU A 20 -2.26 15.32 -2.34
CA LEU A 20 -3.59 14.95 -1.87
C LEU A 20 -4.10 16.08 -1.01
N ASP A 21 -5.07 16.85 -1.53
CA ASP A 21 -5.68 17.95 -0.77
C ASP A 21 -4.67 18.93 -0.24
N ARG A 22 -3.70 19.34 -0.79
CA ARG A 22 -2.65 20.25 -0.34
C ARG A 22 -1.55 19.58 0.46
N ASP A 23 -1.71 18.29 0.77
CA ASP A 23 -0.66 17.56 1.46
C ASP A 23 0.07 16.68 0.49
N LEU A 24 1.35 16.46 0.78
CA LEU A 24 2.14 15.51 0.00
C LEU A 24 2.15 14.19 0.75
N VAL A 25 1.82 13.14 0.04
CA VAL A 25 1.86 11.79 0.59
C VAL A 25 3.05 11.08 -0.04
N HIS A 26 3.94 10.60 0.79
CA HIS A 26 5.14 9.94 0.31
C HIS A 26 4.85 8.46 0.04
N VAL A 27 5.25 8.00 -1.14
CA VAL A 27 5.17 6.59 -1.49
C VAL A 27 6.58 6.04 -1.50
N TYR A 28 6.86 5.10 -0.61
CA TYR A 28 8.20 4.58 -0.44
C TYR A 28 8.54 3.54 -1.49
N GLY A 29 9.81 3.52 -1.89
CA GLY A 29 10.31 2.44 -2.72
C GLY A 29 10.40 1.16 -1.89
N GLU A 30 10.67 0.06 -2.57
CA GLU A 30 10.62 -1.25 -1.92
C GLU A 30 11.58 -1.35 -0.72
N PRO A 31 12.86 -0.96 -0.84
CA PRO A 31 13.75 -1.12 0.32
C PRO A 31 13.31 -0.30 1.52
N ALA A 32 12.88 0.94 1.31
CA ALA A 32 12.45 1.78 2.42
C ALA A 32 11.17 1.26 3.03
N PHE A 33 10.25 0.78 2.21
CA PHE A 33 9.00 0.25 2.71
C PHE A 33 9.26 -0.92 3.66
N HIS A 34 10.12 -1.86 3.25
CA HIS A 34 10.44 -3.01 4.07
C HIS A 34 11.19 -2.62 5.34
N TYR A 35 12.01 -1.60 5.25
CA TYR A 35 12.70 -1.11 6.42
C TYR A 35 11.70 -0.61 7.48
N PHE A 36 10.73 0.19 7.06
CA PHE A 36 9.73 0.69 7.99
C PHE A 36 8.80 -0.40 8.47
N LEU A 37 8.50 -1.37 7.61
CA LEU A 37 7.70 -2.51 8.01
C LEU A 37 8.39 -3.29 9.12
N ASP A 38 9.70 -3.48 9.02
CA ASP A 38 10.46 -4.17 10.05
C ASP A 38 10.44 -3.40 11.36
N ILE A 39 10.49 -2.08 11.29
CA ILE A 39 10.41 -1.26 12.50
C ILE A 39 9.05 -1.46 13.17
N GLU A 40 7.98 -1.49 12.38
CA GLU A 40 6.65 -1.67 12.95
C GLU A 40 6.48 -3.07 13.54
N ARG A 41 7.08 -4.07 12.92
CA ARG A 41 7.05 -5.42 13.49
C ARG A 41 7.75 -5.44 14.85
N ALA A 42 8.90 -4.81 14.94
CA ALA A 42 9.63 -4.74 16.20
C ALA A 42 8.84 -3.99 17.26
N ARG A 43 8.17 -2.93 16.86
CA ARG A 43 7.35 -2.15 17.77
C ARG A 43 6.17 -2.98 18.27
N PHE A 44 5.56 -3.76 17.38
CA PHE A 44 4.47 -4.63 17.78
C PHE A 44 4.92 -5.65 18.83
N ILE A 45 6.10 -6.23 18.64
CA ILE A 45 6.62 -7.20 19.59
C ILE A 45 6.72 -6.60 20.99
N ARG A 46 7.17 -5.34 21.07
CA ARG A 46 7.36 -4.70 22.36
C ARG A 46 6.05 -4.23 22.99
N SER A 47 5.11 -3.77 22.17
CA SER A 47 3.92 -3.12 22.70
C SER A 47 2.67 -3.97 22.59
N ALA A 48 2.76 -5.12 21.93
CA ALA A 48 1.63 -6.01 21.69
C ALA A 48 0.50 -5.35 20.91
N ARG A 49 0.82 -4.33 20.12
CA ARG A 49 -0.18 -3.68 19.28
C ARG A 49 -0.21 -4.37 17.93
N PRO A 50 -1.40 -4.59 17.37
CA PRO A 50 -1.47 -5.24 16.07
C PRO A 50 -0.86 -4.36 14.98
N CYS A 51 -0.16 -5.00 14.10
CA CYS A 51 0.38 -4.36 12.91
C CYS A 51 -0.22 -5.08 11.73
N VAL A 52 -0.79 -4.33 10.79
CA VAL A 52 -1.49 -4.93 9.67
C VAL A 52 -0.83 -4.47 8.39
N LEU A 53 -0.51 -5.43 7.55
CA LEU A 53 0.04 -5.17 6.23
C LEU A 53 -1.02 -5.52 5.20
N LEU A 54 -1.33 -4.55 4.35
CA LEU A 54 -2.17 -4.81 3.18
C LEU A 54 -1.29 -4.88 1.96
N ARG A 55 -1.54 -5.84 1.10
CA ARG A 55 -0.85 -5.96 -0.17
C ARG A 55 -1.87 -5.89 -1.28
N VAL A 56 -1.64 -4.99 -2.23
CA VAL A 56 -2.58 -4.73 -3.31
C VAL A 56 -1.87 -4.96 -4.63
N ASP A 57 -2.45 -5.80 -5.47
CA ASP A 57 -1.89 -6.05 -6.79
C ASP A 57 -2.98 -6.23 -7.82
N LEU A 58 -2.60 -6.17 -9.07
CA LEU A 58 -3.48 -6.40 -10.20
C LEU A 58 -3.16 -7.78 -10.74
N LYS A 59 -4.12 -8.69 -10.70
CA LYS A 59 -3.89 -10.05 -11.18
C LYS A 59 -3.91 -10.08 -12.70
N ASP A 60 -2.94 -10.79 -13.28
CA ASP A 60 -2.98 -11.02 -14.71
C ASP A 60 -3.89 -12.23 -15.01
N GLN A 61 -3.90 -12.65 -16.26
CA GLN A 61 -4.78 -13.73 -16.65
C GLN A 61 -4.42 -15.07 -16.01
N HIS A 62 -3.22 -15.16 -15.46
CA HIS A 62 -2.77 -16.38 -14.77
C HIS A 62 -2.90 -16.25 -13.26
N GLY A 63 -3.50 -15.17 -12.76
CA GLY A 63 -3.65 -14.98 -11.33
C GLY A 63 -2.39 -14.53 -10.62
N ILE A 64 -1.42 -14.03 -11.36
CA ILE A 64 -0.14 -13.58 -10.81
C ILE A 64 -0.10 -12.06 -10.85
N PRO A 65 0.56 -11.41 -9.87
CA PRO A 65 0.63 -9.95 -9.88
C PRO A 65 1.27 -9.45 -11.17
N ALA A 66 0.54 -8.59 -11.86
CA ALA A 66 1.00 -8.01 -13.11
C ALA A 66 1.90 -6.82 -12.81
N ARG A 67 2.77 -6.53 -13.76
CA ARG A 67 3.57 -5.33 -13.68
C ARG A 67 2.69 -4.12 -13.91
N LEU A 68 2.85 -3.10 -13.06
CA LEU A 68 2.01 -1.93 -13.09
C LEU A 68 2.75 -0.77 -13.78
N PRO A 69 2.22 -0.28 -14.90
CA PRO A 69 2.82 0.92 -15.51
C PRO A 69 2.66 2.11 -14.59
N GLN A 70 3.45 3.13 -14.83
CA GLN A 70 3.50 4.28 -13.94
C GLN A 70 2.16 4.96 -13.76
N THR A 71 1.41 5.17 -14.83
CA THR A 71 0.13 5.86 -14.72
C THR A 71 -0.85 5.07 -13.86
N LEU A 72 -0.81 3.77 -13.98
CA LEU A 72 -1.69 2.91 -13.21
C LEU A 72 -1.25 2.88 -11.75
N SER A 73 0.06 2.85 -11.53
CA SER A 73 0.62 2.87 -10.18
C SER A 73 0.23 4.13 -9.43
N GLU A 74 0.36 5.27 -10.09
CA GLU A 74 0.03 6.54 -9.44
C GLU A 74 -1.43 6.59 -9.05
N ARG A 75 -2.30 6.09 -9.91
CA ARG A 75 -3.72 6.08 -9.60
C ARG A 75 -4.04 5.10 -8.49
N LEU A 76 -3.35 3.97 -8.49
CA LEU A 76 -3.53 2.96 -7.45
C LEU A 76 -3.14 3.54 -6.09
N PHE A 77 -1.97 4.16 -6.01
CA PHE A 77 -1.52 4.74 -4.76
C PHE A 77 -2.36 5.93 -4.33
N LEU A 78 -2.93 6.65 -5.29
CA LEU A 78 -3.86 7.72 -4.95
C LEU A 78 -5.09 7.15 -4.23
N GLY A 79 -5.64 6.08 -4.76
CA GLY A 79 -6.79 5.43 -4.11
C GLY A 79 -6.45 4.89 -2.74
N ILE A 80 -5.26 4.32 -2.61
CA ILE A 80 -4.80 3.83 -1.32
C ILE A 80 -4.65 4.99 -0.34
N ALA A 81 -3.98 6.06 -0.76
CA ALA A 81 -3.73 7.20 0.13
C ALA A 81 -5.02 7.82 0.64
N LYS A 82 -6.05 7.85 -0.21
CA LYS A 82 -7.33 8.41 0.21
C LYS A 82 -8.10 7.49 1.15
N SER A 83 -7.67 6.27 1.29
CA SER A 83 -8.40 5.28 2.10
C SER A 83 -7.78 5.05 3.47
N VAL A 84 -6.59 5.57 3.71
CA VAL A 84 -5.85 5.30 4.94
C VAL A 84 -5.57 6.60 5.68
N ARG A 85 -4.97 6.50 6.85
CA ARG A 85 -4.69 7.66 7.69
C ARG A 85 -3.29 8.18 7.45
N ASP A 86 -3.04 9.40 7.92
CA ASP A 86 -1.73 10.01 7.78
C ASP A 86 -0.63 9.24 8.47
N THR A 87 -0.99 8.51 9.54
CA THR A 87 -0.02 7.72 10.29
C THR A 87 0.31 6.40 9.62
N ASP A 88 -0.50 5.98 8.67
CA ASP A 88 -0.22 4.77 7.91
C ASP A 88 0.79 5.09 6.82
N PHE A 89 1.61 4.11 6.45
CA PHE A 89 2.55 4.40 5.38
C PHE A 89 2.36 3.43 4.22
N ILE A 90 2.65 3.94 3.04
CA ILE A 90 2.40 3.23 1.79
C ILE A 90 3.67 3.23 0.95
N GLY A 91 3.81 2.20 0.15
CA GLY A 91 4.96 2.08 -0.72
C GLY A 91 4.90 0.78 -1.49
N TRP A 92 6.02 0.45 -2.12
CA TRP A 92 6.11 -0.78 -2.88
C TRP A 92 6.51 -1.92 -1.97
N TYR A 93 5.65 -2.91 -1.87
CA TYR A 93 6.01 -4.16 -1.21
C TYR A 93 6.89 -4.99 -2.14
N GLU A 94 6.55 -4.98 -3.41
CA GLU A 94 7.36 -5.59 -4.46
C GLU A 94 7.35 -4.62 -5.64
N ASP A 95 8.52 -4.17 -6.05
CA ASP A 95 8.64 -3.11 -7.06
C ASP A 95 7.78 -3.38 -8.27
N GLU A 96 6.98 -2.40 -8.61
CA GLU A 96 6.17 -2.37 -9.83
C GLU A 96 5.08 -3.43 -9.88
N ARG A 97 4.94 -4.25 -8.84
CA ARG A 97 3.97 -5.33 -8.88
C ARG A 97 3.00 -5.34 -7.70
N VAL A 98 3.48 -5.06 -6.50
CA VAL A 98 2.63 -5.16 -5.32
C VAL A 98 2.78 -3.90 -4.48
N ALA A 99 1.69 -3.18 -4.32
CA ALA A 99 1.65 -2.03 -3.43
C ALA A 99 1.46 -2.52 -2.00
N GLY A 100 2.10 -1.85 -1.06
CA GLY A 100 2.01 -2.21 0.34
C GLY A 100 1.47 -1.07 1.17
N VAL A 101 0.75 -1.41 2.21
CA VAL A 101 0.20 -0.44 3.15
C VAL A 101 0.39 -1.01 4.55
N VAL A 102 0.96 -0.21 5.45
CA VAL A 102 1.06 -0.63 6.84
C VAL A 102 0.10 0.22 7.65
N LEU A 103 -0.88 -0.43 8.25
CA LEU A 103 -1.85 0.24 9.10
C LEU A 103 -1.31 0.23 10.51
N THR A 104 -1.12 1.42 11.07
CA THR A 104 -0.44 1.57 12.36
C THR A 104 -1.39 1.81 13.52
N GLU A 105 -2.60 2.27 13.22
CA GLU A 105 -3.57 2.58 14.27
C GLU A 105 -4.85 1.81 14.03
N ILE A 106 -4.87 0.60 14.55
CA ILE A 106 -6.03 -0.27 14.44
C ILE A 106 -6.82 -0.16 15.74
N ALA A 107 -8.14 -0.07 15.62
CA ALA A 107 -8.99 -0.01 16.80
C ALA A 107 -8.81 -1.26 17.64
N GLU A 108 -8.47 -1.08 18.92
CA GLU A 108 -8.15 -2.21 19.76
C GLU A 108 -9.36 -3.09 20.05
N LYS A 109 -10.52 -2.45 20.15
CA LYS A 109 -11.71 -3.20 20.53
C LYS A 109 -12.27 -4.06 19.42
N GLN A 110 -12.15 -3.60 18.18
CA GLN A 110 -12.69 -4.34 17.04
C GLN A 110 -11.71 -4.23 15.88
N PRO A 111 -10.56 -4.89 16.02
CA PRO A 111 -9.55 -4.75 14.97
C PRO A 111 -10.00 -5.31 13.64
N ASP A 112 -10.69 -6.45 13.62
CA ASP A 112 -11.13 -7.05 12.37
C ASP A 112 -12.14 -6.16 11.65
N GLU A 113 -13.01 -5.53 12.41
CA GLU A 113 -13.98 -4.61 11.85
C GLU A 113 -13.31 -3.39 11.26
N SER A 114 -12.33 -2.84 11.98
CA SER A 114 -11.59 -1.69 11.53
C SER A 114 -10.86 -1.98 10.21
N ILE A 115 -10.23 -3.13 10.14
CA ILE A 115 -9.53 -3.56 8.93
C ILE A 115 -10.51 -3.71 7.79
N ARG A 116 -11.63 -4.36 8.03
CA ARG A 116 -12.62 -4.58 6.98
C ARG A 116 -13.15 -3.27 6.42
N ARG A 117 -13.40 -2.29 7.28
CA ARG A 117 -13.87 -0.99 6.81
C ARG A 117 -12.84 -0.32 5.92
N THR A 118 -11.58 -0.41 6.28
CA THR A 118 -10.52 0.17 5.48
C THR A 118 -10.44 -0.51 4.11
N VAL A 119 -10.50 -1.83 4.09
CA VAL A 119 -10.46 -2.58 2.85
C VAL A 119 -11.67 -2.26 1.98
N ASP A 120 -12.85 -2.19 2.57
CA ASP A 120 -14.06 -1.87 1.82
C ASP A 120 -13.99 -0.47 1.23
N ARG A 121 -13.48 0.48 2.01
CA ARG A 121 -13.33 1.84 1.53
C ARG A 121 -12.36 1.88 0.35
N MET A 122 -11.29 1.13 0.46
CA MET A 122 -10.29 1.06 -0.58
C MET A 122 -10.87 0.45 -1.86
N ARG A 123 -11.64 -0.62 -1.73
CA ARG A 123 -12.27 -1.23 -2.88
C ARG A 123 -13.21 -0.27 -3.58
N ARG A 124 -14.00 0.46 -2.82
CA ARG A 124 -14.92 1.43 -3.42
C ARG A 124 -14.18 2.53 -4.16
N ARG A 125 -13.05 2.95 -3.64
CA ARG A 125 -12.25 3.95 -4.32
C ARG A 125 -11.68 3.42 -5.63
N PHE A 126 -11.23 2.18 -5.61
CA PHE A 126 -10.71 1.57 -6.83
C PHE A 126 -11.80 1.47 -7.89
N GLU A 127 -13.02 1.15 -7.47
CA GLU A 127 -14.12 1.08 -8.42
C GLU A 127 -14.44 2.44 -9.03
N THR A 128 -14.17 3.50 -8.30
CA THR A 128 -14.36 4.84 -8.83
C THR A 128 -13.21 5.27 -9.73
N LEU A 129 -12.00 4.87 -9.38
CA LEU A 129 -10.81 5.35 -10.09
C LEU A 129 -10.47 4.54 -11.33
N PHE A 130 -10.92 3.31 -11.41
CA PHE A 130 -10.56 2.42 -12.50
C PHE A 130 -11.79 1.87 -13.20
N PRO A 131 -11.67 1.58 -14.50
CA PRO A 131 -12.74 0.85 -15.18
C PRO A 131 -12.91 -0.53 -14.55
N VAL A 132 -14.07 -1.11 -14.75
CA VAL A 132 -14.38 -2.39 -14.13
C VAL A 132 -13.42 -3.48 -14.59
N THR A 133 -12.90 -3.38 -15.81
CA THR A 133 -11.94 -4.35 -16.30
C THR A 133 -10.65 -4.37 -15.50
N VAL A 134 -10.34 -3.27 -14.84
CA VAL A 134 -9.17 -3.19 -13.98
C VAL A 134 -9.55 -3.46 -12.53
N SER A 135 -10.58 -2.77 -12.04
CA SER A 135 -10.92 -2.88 -10.62
C SER A 135 -11.33 -4.29 -10.24
N SER A 136 -11.92 -5.04 -11.14
CA SER A 136 -12.32 -6.42 -10.85
C SER A 136 -11.11 -7.34 -10.69
N ARG A 137 -9.95 -6.93 -11.17
CA ARG A 137 -8.74 -7.74 -11.08
C ARG A 137 -7.80 -7.27 -9.97
N LEU A 138 -8.16 -6.19 -9.27
CA LEU A 138 -7.38 -5.73 -8.14
C LEU A 138 -7.68 -6.60 -6.93
N ASP A 139 -6.62 -7.06 -6.30
CA ASP A 139 -6.71 -7.96 -5.16
C ASP A 139 -6.09 -7.29 -3.95
N ILE A 140 -6.76 -7.36 -2.81
CA ILE A 140 -6.27 -6.80 -1.56
C ILE A 140 -6.11 -7.94 -0.57
N ARG A 141 -4.89 -8.19 -0.15
CA ARG A 141 -4.61 -9.24 0.83
C ARG A 141 -4.23 -8.63 2.15
N VAL A 142 -4.74 -9.22 3.23
CA VAL A 142 -4.56 -8.71 4.58
C VAL A 142 -3.66 -9.66 5.34
N ASN A 143 -2.59 -9.13 5.90
CA ASN A 143 -1.72 -9.91 6.79
C ASN A 143 -1.65 -9.20 8.11
N THR A 144 -2.18 -9.83 9.14
CA THR A 144 -2.06 -9.31 10.49
C THR A 144 -0.79 -9.87 11.10
N ILE A 145 0.10 -9.00 11.51
CA ILE A 145 1.35 -9.41 12.09
C ILE A 145 1.14 -9.59 13.57
N ARG A 146 1.31 -10.80 14.01
CA ARG A 146 1.12 -11.18 15.40
C ARG A 146 2.31 -12.00 15.86
N ASP A 147 2.12 -12.68 16.97
CA ASP A 147 3.19 -13.48 17.52
C ASP A 147 3.74 -14.49 16.53
N GLU A 148 2.88 -15.07 15.74
CA GLU A 148 3.34 -16.07 14.79
C GLU A 148 4.25 -15.47 13.73
N GLY A 149 4.06 -14.19 13.43
CA GLY A 149 4.96 -13.53 12.48
C GLY A 149 6.36 -13.39 13.02
N VAL A 150 6.48 -13.40 14.32
CA VAL A 150 7.77 -13.31 14.96
C VAL A 150 8.52 -14.64 14.89
N ARG A 151 7.78 -15.71 14.98
CA ARG A 151 8.40 -17.02 14.98
C ARG A 151 9.07 -17.37 13.67
N ASN A 152 8.64 -16.73 12.61
CA ASN A 152 9.22 -16.97 11.33
C ASN A 152 10.33 -15.98 11.04
#